data_cbd1f2c03cb4a16ae058d2517ebb8165
#
_entry.id   cbd1f2c03cb4a16ae058d2517ebb8165
#
_cell.length_a   1.000
_cell.length_b   1.000
_cell.length_c   1.000
_cell.angle_alpha   90.00
_cell.angle_beta   90.00
_cell.angle_gamma   90.00
#
_symmetry.space_group_name_H-M   'P 1'
#
loop_
_entity.id
_entity.type
_entity.pdbx_description
1 polymer ?
#
loop_
_entity_poly.entity_id
_entity_poly.type
_entity_poly.pdbx_seq_one_letter_code
_entity_poly.pdbx_strand_id
1 'polypeptide(L)'
;DRVVLTRELSKREIKEIIDKTGIDIEVFIHGAMCTCFSGRCALSNYVTNRDANRGGCSQVCRFAFETSEDKKFTMATKDLNMAKYIPDLIDIGVRSLKVEGRMRSIYYLATVIGSYRTLIDSYYNNKLTDEVMAEEEKILSRVANREVSTHYFMKEADFSDQYYTGRVEISNQDYLGQVLEYNR
;
A
#
# COMPACT_ATOMS: atom_id res chain seq x y z
N ASP A 1 22.23 5.92 7.98
CA ASP A 1 21.61 4.85 7.19
C ASP A 1 20.12 4.78 7.53
N ARG A 2 19.29 4.34 6.60
CA ARG A 2 17.84 4.20 6.75
C ARG A 2 17.45 2.73 6.64
N VAL A 3 16.49 2.28 7.45
CA VAL A 3 15.99 0.91 7.43
C VAL A 3 14.53 0.91 6.99
N VAL A 4 14.20 0.06 6.01
CA VAL A 4 12.80 -0.20 5.59
C VAL A 4 12.24 -1.27 6.49
N LEU A 5 11.18 -0.95 7.23
CA LEU A 5 10.50 -1.92 8.07
C LEU A 5 9.60 -2.86 7.27
N THR A 6 9.38 -4.04 7.83
CA THR A 6 8.37 -4.97 7.31
C THR A 6 6.97 -4.38 7.48
N ARG A 7 6.00 -4.88 6.71
CA ARG A 7 4.62 -4.36 6.68
C ARG A 7 3.74 -4.89 7.81
N GLU A 8 4.24 -5.84 8.58
CA GLU A 8 3.52 -6.56 9.64
C GLU A 8 3.64 -5.89 11.01
N LEU A 9 4.20 -4.68 11.08
CA LEU A 9 4.40 -3.97 12.34
C LEU A 9 3.24 -3.02 12.64
N SER A 10 2.82 -3.02 13.90
CA SER A 10 1.87 -2.07 14.44
C SER A 10 2.51 -0.69 14.70
N LYS A 11 1.67 0.34 14.83
CA LYS A 11 2.11 1.69 15.21
C LYS A 11 3.01 1.68 16.47
N ARG A 12 2.64 0.87 17.47
CA ARG A 12 3.40 0.75 18.72
C ARG A 12 4.79 0.17 18.49
N GLU A 13 4.90 -0.90 17.71
CA GLU A 13 6.17 -1.55 17.42
C GLU A 13 7.10 -0.66 16.59
N ILE A 14 6.56 0.06 15.59
CA ILE A 14 7.32 1.03 14.81
C ILE A 14 7.92 2.11 15.74
N LYS A 15 7.09 2.69 16.63
CA LYS A 15 7.57 3.68 17.58
C LYS A 15 8.64 3.11 18.51
N GLU A 16 8.44 1.91 19.03
CA GLU A 16 9.39 1.24 19.91
C GLU A 16 10.76 1.03 19.22
N ILE A 17 10.76 0.66 17.94
CA ILE A 17 11.99 0.51 17.15
C ILE A 17 12.69 1.87 17.02
N ILE A 18 11.95 2.93 16.66
CA ILE A 18 12.51 4.29 16.53
C ILE A 18 13.15 4.73 17.87
N ASP A 19 12.40 4.60 18.96
CA ASP A 19 12.85 5.05 20.29
C ASP A 19 14.08 4.28 20.78
N LYS A 20 14.16 2.98 20.49
CA LYS A 20 15.28 2.14 20.95
C LYS A 20 16.53 2.24 20.09
N THR A 21 16.40 2.52 18.80
CA THR A 21 17.52 2.44 17.86
C THR A 21 18.04 3.79 17.42
N GLY A 22 17.19 4.81 17.38
CA GLY A 22 17.50 6.13 16.82
C GLY A 22 17.81 6.12 15.33
N ILE A 23 17.54 5.00 14.62
CA ILE A 23 17.80 4.86 13.19
C ILE A 23 16.63 5.47 12.40
N ASP A 24 16.93 6.11 11.28
CA ASP A 24 15.91 6.57 10.33
C ASP A 24 15.08 5.39 9.81
N ILE A 25 13.77 5.47 9.99
CA ILE A 25 12.84 4.41 9.58
C ILE A 25 12.04 4.83 8.34
N GLU A 26 11.93 3.89 7.40
CA GLU A 26 11.03 3.96 6.25
C GLU A 26 9.93 2.91 6.39
N VAL A 27 8.66 3.31 6.16
CA VAL A 27 7.51 2.41 6.20
C VAL A 27 6.70 2.47 4.92
N PHE A 28 6.08 1.37 4.55
CA PHE A 28 5.10 1.36 3.46
C PHE A 28 3.81 2.03 3.90
N ILE A 29 3.25 2.88 3.03
CA ILE A 29 2.02 3.64 3.30
C ILE A 29 0.91 3.38 2.29
N HIS A 30 1.23 2.86 1.09
CA HIS A 30 0.22 2.67 0.05
C HIS A 30 0.62 1.58 -0.94
N GLY A 31 -0.40 0.92 -1.49
CA GLY A 31 -0.28 -0.04 -2.59
C GLY A 31 -0.37 -1.49 -2.14
N ALA A 32 0.08 -2.37 -3.01
CA ALA A 32 -0.13 -3.81 -2.86
C ALA A 32 0.52 -4.39 -1.60
N MET A 33 -0.26 -5.15 -0.85
CA MET A 33 0.22 -5.94 0.29
C MET A 33 0.54 -7.38 -0.13
N CYS A 34 1.34 -8.05 0.68
CA CYS A 34 1.72 -9.44 0.51
C CYS A 34 0.87 -10.34 1.43
N THR A 35 0.48 -11.51 0.93
CA THR A 35 -0.22 -12.52 1.75
C THR A 35 0.73 -13.26 2.70
N CYS A 36 2.03 -13.25 2.40
CA CYS A 36 3.05 -13.88 3.25
C CYS A 36 3.74 -12.85 4.13
N PHE A 37 4.23 -13.29 5.28
CA PHE A 37 5.17 -12.50 6.07
C PHE A 37 6.41 -12.15 5.24
N SER A 38 6.90 -10.93 5.42
CA SER A 38 8.06 -10.41 4.71
C SER A 38 9.28 -11.32 4.86
N GLY A 39 9.92 -11.64 3.74
CA GLY A 39 11.09 -12.52 3.67
C GLY A 39 10.81 -14.02 3.82
N ARG A 40 9.56 -14.48 3.84
CA ARG A 40 9.20 -15.89 4.06
C ARG A 40 8.35 -16.51 2.95
N CYS A 41 8.18 -15.85 1.82
CA CYS A 41 7.38 -16.36 0.72
C CYS A 41 8.12 -17.45 -0.07
N ALA A 42 7.54 -18.63 -0.13
CA ALA A 42 8.02 -19.75 -0.96
C ALA A 42 7.14 -19.99 -2.21
N LEU A 43 5.99 -19.34 -2.33
CA LEU A 43 5.02 -19.60 -3.40
C LEU A 43 5.60 -19.39 -4.80
N SER A 44 6.30 -18.28 -5.03
CA SER A 44 6.91 -18.00 -6.33
C SER A 44 8.02 -18.99 -6.67
N ASN A 45 8.79 -19.43 -5.67
CA ASN A 45 9.83 -20.42 -5.88
C ASN A 45 9.20 -21.77 -6.27
N TYR A 46 8.20 -22.20 -5.53
CA TYR A 46 7.53 -23.49 -5.78
C TYR A 46 6.83 -23.54 -7.15
N VAL A 47 6.11 -22.48 -7.54
CA VAL A 47 5.28 -22.49 -8.76
C VAL A 47 6.06 -22.07 -10.00
N THR A 48 7.01 -21.13 -9.87
CA THR A 48 7.68 -20.48 -11.02
C THR A 48 9.20 -20.56 -10.98
N ASN A 49 9.76 -21.24 -9.98
CA ASN A 49 11.21 -21.32 -9.73
C ASN A 49 11.89 -19.93 -9.59
N ARG A 50 11.15 -18.95 -9.05
CA ARG A 50 11.63 -17.56 -8.83
C ARG A 50 11.59 -17.23 -7.34
N ASP A 51 12.71 -16.74 -6.81
CA ASP A 51 12.80 -16.36 -5.39
C ASP A 51 12.15 -14.99 -5.13
N ALA A 52 10.95 -15.02 -4.51
CA ALA A 52 10.21 -13.82 -4.17
C ALA A 52 10.95 -12.93 -3.16
N ASN A 53 11.75 -13.53 -2.27
CA ASN A 53 12.47 -12.80 -1.22
C ASN A 53 13.72 -12.07 -1.76
N ARG A 54 14.09 -12.36 -3.01
CA ARG A 54 15.18 -11.71 -3.75
C ARG A 54 14.68 -10.88 -4.95
N GLY A 55 13.44 -10.39 -4.89
CA GLY A 55 12.85 -9.57 -5.95
C GLY A 55 12.20 -10.36 -7.10
N GLY A 56 12.23 -11.71 -7.07
CA GLY A 56 11.67 -12.60 -8.10
C GLY A 56 10.18 -12.92 -7.94
N CYS A 57 9.42 -12.11 -7.19
CA CYS A 57 8.00 -12.35 -6.96
C CYS A 57 7.19 -12.40 -8.25
N SER A 58 6.55 -13.55 -8.53
CA SER A 58 5.66 -13.76 -9.68
C SER A 58 4.19 -13.51 -9.35
N GLN A 59 3.90 -12.97 -8.17
CA GLN A 59 2.54 -12.67 -7.70
C GLN A 59 1.59 -13.88 -7.71
N VAL A 60 2.10 -15.07 -7.42
CA VAL A 60 1.33 -16.33 -7.44
C VAL A 60 0.10 -16.27 -6.53
N CYS A 61 0.18 -15.58 -5.40
CA CYS A 61 -0.96 -15.36 -4.50
C CYS A 61 -2.16 -14.67 -5.16
N ARG A 62 -1.98 -14.10 -6.35
CA ARG A 62 -3.04 -13.43 -7.15
C ARG A 62 -3.60 -14.29 -8.26
N PHE A 63 -3.09 -15.50 -8.43
CA PHE A 63 -3.66 -16.45 -9.38
C PHE A 63 -5.02 -16.92 -8.88
N ALA A 64 -5.89 -17.30 -9.82
CA ALA A 64 -7.09 -18.03 -9.49
C ALA A 64 -6.71 -19.48 -9.21
N PHE A 65 -7.03 -19.93 -8.01
CA PHE A 65 -6.91 -21.32 -7.59
C PHE A 65 -8.30 -21.97 -7.59
N GLU A 66 -8.33 -23.28 -7.76
CA GLU A 66 -9.56 -24.07 -7.69
C GLU A 66 -9.46 -25.08 -6.54
N THR A 67 -10.56 -25.26 -5.82
CA THR A 67 -10.70 -26.32 -4.83
C THR A 67 -11.15 -27.62 -5.52
N SER A 68 -11.13 -28.73 -4.80
CA SER A 68 -11.70 -30.01 -5.25
C SER A 68 -13.21 -29.95 -5.53
N GLU A 69 -13.89 -28.89 -5.11
CA GLU A 69 -15.32 -28.66 -5.33
C GLU A 69 -15.57 -27.62 -6.45
N ASP A 70 -14.60 -27.39 -7.33
CA ASP A 70 -14.62 -26.43 -8.43
C ASP A 70 -14.87 -24.97 -7.99
N LYS A 71 -14.65 -24.65 -6.73
CA LYS A 71 -14.73 -23.29 -6.22
C LYS A 71 -13.42 -22.54 -6.48
N LYS A 72 -13.53 -21.37 -7.09
CA LYS A 72 -12.39 -20.50 -7.36
C LYS A 72 -12.10 -19.58 -6.17
N PHE A 73 -10.83 -19.39 -5.86
CA PHE A 73 -10.38 -18.46 -4.84
C PHE A 73 -9.04 -17.82 -5.20
N THR A 74 -8.69 -16.74 -4.54
CA THR A 74 -7.35 -16.13 -4.58
C THR A 74 -6.79 -16.01 -3.17
N MET A 75 -5.48 -15.94 -3.04
CA MET A 75 -4.80 -15.60 -1.78
C MET A 75 -4.45 -14.11 -1.72
N ALA A 76 -5.07 -13.27 -2.57
CA ALA A 76 -4.79 -11.86 -2.63
C ALA A 76 -5.27 -11.14 -1.37
N THR A 77 -4.52 -10.12 -0.96
CA THR A 77 -4.87 -9.22 0.14
C THR A 77 -5.44 -7.92 -0.40
N LYS A 78 -6.16 -7.18 0.43
CA LYS A 78 -6.52 -5.78 0.19
C LYS A 78 -5.25 -4.94 0.04
N ASP A 79 -5.34 -3.80 -0.63
CA ASP A 79 -4.21 -2.89 -0.75
C ASP A 79 -4.05 -2.08 0.54
N LEU A 80 -2.84 -1.66 0.85
CA LEU A 80 -2.56 -0.77 1.97
C LEU A 80 -2.97 0.66 1.62
N ASN A 81 -3.64 1.34 2.55
CA ASN A 81 -3.87 2.78 2.49
C ASN A 81 -3.76 3.39 3.89
N MET A 82 -2.75 4.24 4.07
CA MET A 82 -2.41 4.89 5.33
C MET A 82 -2.70 6.39 5.33
N ALA A 83 -3.53 6.90 4.39
CA ALA A 83 -3.79 8.33 4.26
C ALA A 83 -4.25 8.97 5.57
N LYS A 84 -5.21 8.35 6.26
CA LYS A 84 -5.73 8.81 7.57
C LYS A 84 -4.68 8.86 8.68
N TYR A 85 -3.61 8.09 8.54
CA TYR A 85 -2.61 7.88 9.58
C TYR A 85 -1.29 8.60 9.30
N ILE A 86 -1.27 9.51 8.31
CA ILE A 86 -0.09 10.35 8.04
C ILE A 86 0.32 11.18 9.25
N PRO A 87 -0.60 11.86 9.98
CA PRO A 87 -0.23 12.51 11.24
C PRO A 87 0.43 11.57 12.24
N ASP A 88 -0.17 10.41 12.45
CA ASP A 88 0.36 9.40 13.38
C ASP A 88 1.77 8.96 13.02
N LEU A 89 2.04 8.71 11.73
CA LEU A 89 3.36 8.30 11.25
C LEU A 89 4.42 9.39 11.44
N ILE A 90 4.04 10.64 11.21
CA ILE A 90 4.92 11.80 11.43
C ILE A 90 5.21 11.95 12.93
N ASP A 91 4.18 11.89 13.78
CA ASP A 91 4.28 12.09 15.23
C ASP A 91 5.13 11.03 15.92
N ILE A 92 5.08 9.78 15.46
CA ILE A 92 5.95 8.72 16.01
C ILE A 92 7.38 8.78 15.47
N GLY A 93 7.68 9.68 14.52
CA GLY A 93 9.03 9.94 14.04
C GLY A 93 9.47 9.16 12.81
N VAL A 94 8.55 8.61 12.02
CA VAL A 94 8.88 7.99 10.72
C VAL A 94 9.47 9.03 9.78
N ARG A 95 10.62 8.72 9.17
CA ARG A 95 11.39 9.65 8.33
C ARG A 95 11.14 9.49 6.83
N SER A 96 10.64 8.35 6.41
CA SER A 96 10.41 8.07 4.99
C SER A 96 9.15 7.23 4.79
N LEU A 97 8.38 7.63 3.80
CA LEU A 97 7.10 7.02 3.45
C LEU A 97 7.22 6.38 2.07
N LYS A 98 6.93 5.07 1.98
CA LYS A 98 7.14 4.28 0.78
C LYS A 98 5.82 3.86 0.13
N VAL A 99 5.71 4.14 -1.17
CA VAL A 99 4.58 3.68 -2.00
C VAL A 99 5.00 2.46 -2.82
N GLU A 100 4.22 1.38 -2.78
CA GLU A 100 4.38 0.24 -3.69
C GLU A 100 3.67 0.56 -5.01
N GLY A 101 4.44 0.69 -6.07
CA GLY A 101 3.92 1.08 -7.38
C GLY A 101 4.67 0.50 -8.58
N ARG A 102 5.53 -0.53 -8.38
CA ARG A 102 6.38 -1.10 -9.44
C ARG A 102 5.60 -1.51 -10.70
N MET A 103 4.41 -2.05 -10.53
CA MET A 103 3.56 -2.53 -11.63
C MET A 103 2.35 -1.60 -11.88
N ARG A 104 2.47 -0.33 -11.50
CA ARG A 104 1.39 0.65 -11.63
C ARG A 104 1.67 1.67 -12.74
N SER A 105 0.61 2.30 -13.24
CA SER A 105 0.72 3.35 -14.25
C SER A 105 1.34 4.64 -13.69
N ILE A 106 1.85 5.48 -14.57
CA ILE A 106 2.34 6.82 -14.22
C ILE A 106 1.22 7.66 -13.57
N TYR A 107 0.00 7.55 -14.09
CA TYR A 107 -1.17 8.21 -13.51
C TYR A 107 -1.41 7.79 -12.06
N TYR A 108 -1.36 6.48 -11.78
CA TYR A 108 -1.48 5.97 -10.41
C TYR A 108 -0.42 6.58 -9.50
N LEU A 109 0.84 6.55 -9.91
CA LEU A 109 1.95 7.07 -9.11
C LEU A 109 1.82 8.57 -8.87
N ALA A 110 1.52 9.35 -9.91
CA ALA A 110 1.36 10.80 -9.81
C ALA A 110 0.22 11.16 -8.84
N THR A 111 -0.93 10.49 -8.96
CA THR A 111 -2.08 10.72 -8.09
C THR A 111 -1.77 10.35 -6.64
N VAL A 112 -1.26 9.15 -6.41
CA VAL A 112 -0.96 8.67 -5.04
C VAL A 112 0.09 9.57 -4.38
N ILE A 113 1.21 9.84 -5.05
CA ILE A 113 2.27 10.70 -4.49
C ILE A 113 1.77 12.12 -4.27
N GLY A 114 0.98 12.67 -5.20
CA GLY A 114 0.36 14.00 -5.07
C GLY A 114 -0.52 14.10 -3.82
N SER A 115 -1.44 13.15 -3.63
CA SER A 115 -2.32 13.10 -2.46
C SER A 115 -1.54 13.01 -1.14
N TYR A 116 -0.59 12.09 -1.04
CA TYR A 116 0.23 11.99 0.17
C TYR A 116 1.07 13.25 0.40
N ARG A 117 1.57 13.90 -0.65
CA ARG A 117 2.30 15.16 -0.52
C ARG A 117 1.38 16.27 0.03
N THR A 118 0.14 16.38 -0.48
CA THR A 118 -0.85 17.33 0.01
C THR A 118 -1.16 17.10 1.50
N LEU A 119 -1.36 15.84 1.92
CA LEU A 119 -1.61 15.50 3.33
C LEU A 119 -0.44 15.91 4.23
N ILE A 120 0.79 15.58 3.84
CA ILE A 120 1.99 15.92 4.60
C ILE A 120 2.17 17.43 4.69
N ASP A 121 2.04 18.16 3.57
CA ASP A 121 2.21 19.61 3.55
C ASP A 121 1.12 20.31 4.36
N SER A 122 -0.13 19.81 4.28
CA SER A 122 -1.24 20.33 5.09
C SER A 122 -1.01 20.13 6.57
N TYR A 123 -0.47 18.97 6.97
CA TYR A 123 -0.12 18.68 8.35
C TYR A 123 0.94 19.67 8.88
N TYR A 124 2.06 19.82 8.19
CA TYR A 124 3.14 20.70 8.63
C TYR A 124 2.75 22.19 8.59
N ASN A 125 1.82 22.58 7.75
CA ASN A 125 1.29 23.95 7.68
C ASN A 125 0.11 24.21 8.63
N ASN A 126 -0.28 23.26 9.48
CA ASN A 126 -1.46 23.30 10.36
C ASN A 126 -2.77 23.57 9.58
N LYS A 127 -2.89 23.01 8.37
CA LYS A 127 -4.04 23.13 7.47
C LYS A 127 -4.74 21.81 7.19
N LEU A 128 -4.33 20.73 7.84
CA LEU A 128 -4.97 19.44 7.68
C LEU A 128 -6.30 19.44 8.44
N THR A 129 -7.40 19.51 7.69
CA THR A 129 -8.77 19.43 8.19
C THR A 129 -9.43 18.12 7.74
N ASP A 130 -10.60 17.80 8.29
CA ASP A 130 -11.38 16.64 7.88
C ASP A 130 -11.80 16.73 6.41
N GLU A 131 -12.07 17.96 5.90
CA GLU A 131 -12.40 18.20 4.50
C GLU A 131 -11.22 17.88 3.58
N VAL A 132 -10.01 18.33 3.93
CA VAL A 132 -8.77 18.02 3.17
C VAL A 132 -8.53 16.51 3.17
N MET A 133 -8.69 15.85 4.32
CA MET A 133 -8.55 14.41 4.42
C MET A 133 -9.55 13.69 3.52
N ALA A 134 -10.82 14.06 3.58
CA ALA A 134 -11.88 13.45 2.78
C ALA A 134 -11.68 13.65 1.27
N GLU A 135 -11.22 14.83 0.83
CA GLU A 135 -10.95 15.07 -0.59
C GLU A 135 -9.75 14.24 -1.08
N GLU A 136 -8.68 14.14 -0.30
CA GLU A 136 -7.54 13.29 -0.70
C GLU A 136 -7.88 11.79 -0.70
N GLU A 137 -8.69 11.32 0.23
CA GLU A 137 -9.20 9.94 0.19
C GLU A 137 -10.06 9.70 -1.07
N LYS A 138 -10.90 10.66 -1.44
CA LYS A 138 -11.68 10.61 -2.67
C LYS A 138 -10.80 10.59 -3.92
N ILE A 139 -9.72 11.39 -3.94
CA ILE A 139 -8.74 11.38 -5.03
C ILE A 139 -8.04 10.01 -5.10
N LEU A 140 -7.59 9.46 -3.98
CA LEU A 140 -6.99 8.13 -3.91
C LEU A 140 -7.93 7.01 -4.37
N SER A 141 -9.24 7.16 -4.16
CA SER A 141 -10.24 6.19 -4.62
C SER A 141 -10.45 6.18 -6.14
N ARG A 142 -9.96 7.20 -6.87
CA ARG A 142 -10.09 7.30 -8.33
C ARG A 142 -9.09 6.46 -9.09
N VAL A 143 -7.96 6.14 -8.49
CA VAL A 143 -6.95 5.28 -9.13
C VAL A 143 -7.37 3.82 -9.05
N ALA A 144 -6.92 3.03 -10.01
CA ALA A 144 -7.18 1.59 -10.04
C ALA A 144 -6.52 0.92 -8.82
N ASN A 145 -7.31 0.57 -7.84
CA ASN A 145 -6.89 -0.15 -6.65
C ASN A 145 -7.88 -1.27 -6.31
N ARG A 146 -7.50 -2.11 -5.37
CA ARG A 146 -8.38 -3.04 -4.69
C ARG A 146 -9.06 -2.31 -3.54
N GLU A 147 -9.99 -2.97 -2.86
CA GLU A 147 -10.37 -2.52 -1.53
C GLU A 147 -9.12 -2.31 -0.69
N VAL A 148 -9.18 -1.36 0.22
CA VAL A 148 -8.05 -0.94 1.02
C VAL A 148 -8.24 -1.30 2.50
N SER A 149 -7.12 -1.48 3.20
CA SER A 149 -7.06 -1.70 4.63
C SER A 149 -5.79 -1.07 5.20
N THR A 150 -5.74 -0.88 6.51
CA THR A 150 -4.53 -0.50 7.25
C THR A 150 -3.70 -1.71 7.69
N HIS A 151 -4.23 -2.90 7.45
CA HIS A 151 -3.60 -4.16 7.87
C HIS A 151 -3.13 -4.11 9.34
N TYR A 152 -1.86 -4.39 9.60
CA TYR A 152 -1.27 -4.51 10.93
C TYR A 152 -1.11 -3.20 11.70
N PHE A 153 -1.23 -2.05 11.05
CA PHE A 153 -0.87 -0.79 11.69
C PHE A 153 -1.69 -0.47 12.94
N MET A 154 -3.01 -0.66 12.87
CA MET A 154 -3.95 -0.34 13.98
C MET A 154 -4.50 -1.57 14.68
N LYS A 155 -4.45 -2.74 14.06
CA LYS A 155 -4.97 -3.99 14.58
C LYS A 155 -4.14 -5.17 14.05
N GLU A 156 -4.31 -6.35 14.62
CA GLU A 156 -3.84 -7.57 13.95
C GLU A 156 -4.64 -7.79 12.67
N ALA A 157 -3.94 -8.14 11.58
CA ALA A 157 -4.60 -8.46 10.32
C ALA A 157 -5.38 -9.77 10.45
N ASP A 158 -6.57 -9.81 9.87
CA ASP A 158 -7.46 -10.95 9.92
C ASP A 158 -8.02 -11.31 8.52
N PHE A 159 -8.98 -12.23 8.47
CA PHE A 159 -9.58 -12.67 7.22
C PHE A 159 -10.28 -11.54 6.44
N SER A 160 -10.70 -10.47 7.10
CA SER A 160 -11.34 -9.31 6.45
C SER A 160 -10.36 -8.49 5.61
N ASP A 161 -9.04 -8.67 5.81
CA ASP A 161 -7.99 -8.01 5.04
C ASP A 161 -7.62 -8.77 3.76
N GLN A 162 -8.32 -9.87 3.45
CA GLN A 162 -8.06 -10.72 2.29
C GLN A 162 -9.21 -10.70 1.28
N TYR A 163 -8.87 -11.07 0.04
CA TYR A 163 -9.82 -11.37 -1.02
C TYR A 163 -9.88 -12.88 -1.27
N TYR A 164 -11.01 -13.49 -1.01
CA TYR A 164 -11.23 -14.91 -1.30
C TYR A 164 -11.89 -15.15 -2.65
N THR A 165 -12.68 -14.22 -3.12
CA THR A 165 -13.39 -14.31 -4.40
C THR A 165 -12.81 -13.32 -5.39
N GLY A 166 -12.80 -13.70 -6.65
CA GLY A 166 -12.16 -13.05 -7.79
C GLY A 166 -12.06 -11.52 -7.70
N ARG A 167 -10.89 -11.05 -8.04
CA ARG A 167 -10.49 -9.67 -7.94
C ARG A 167 -10.87 -8.87 -9.18
N VAL A 168 -11.48 -7.71 -8.98
CA VAL A 168 -11.59 -6.68 -10.00
C VAL A 168 -10.90 -5.42 -9.48
N GLU A 169 -9.84 -4.95 -10.16
CA GLU A 169 -9.36 -3.58 -9.99
C GLU A 169 -10.26 -2.69 -10.82
N ILE A 170 -11.08 -1.88 -10.16
CA ILE A 170 -11.97 -0.96 -10.84
C ILE A 170 -11.38 0.44 -10.68
N SER A 171 -11.07 1.08 -11.81
CA SER A 171 -10.92 2.52 -11.87
C SER A 171 -12.30 3.11 -12.17
N ASN A 172 -12.67 4.18 -11.46
CA ASN A 172 -13.84 4.97 -11.78
C ASN A 172 -13.52 6.15 -12.72
N GLN A 173 -12.32 6.11 -13.32
CA GLN A 173 -11.82 7.12 -14.26
C GLN A 173 -11.40 6.48 -15.57
N ASP A 174 -11.77 7.11 -16.67
CA ASP A 174 -11.28 6.76 -18.00
C ASP A 174 -10.09 7.65 -18.38
N TYR A 175 -9.10 7.03 -19.04
CA TYR A 175 -7.98 7.78 -19.59
C TYR A 175 -8.45 8.54 -20.84
N LEU A 176 -8.42 9.86 -20.78
CA LEU A 176 -8.78 10.73 -21.91
C LEU A 176 -7.57 11.17 -22.73
N GLY A 177 -6.41 11.34 -22.09
CA GLY A 177 -5.21 11.82 -22.76
C GLY A 177 -4.23 12.51 -21.81
N GLN A 178 -3.15 12.99 -22.40
CA GLN A 178 -2.13 13.80 -21.74
C GLN A 178 -2.05 15.15 -22.41
N VAL A 179 -2.02 16.23 -21.62
CA VAL A 179 -1.74 17.57 -22.13
C VAL A 179 -0.26 17.64 -22.48
N LEU A 180 0.04 17.81 -23.77
CA LEU A 180 1.43 17.92 -24.27
C LEU A 180 1.90 19.37 -24.30
N GLU A 181 0.99 20.31 -24.57
CA GLU A 181 1.30 21.74 -24.66
C GLU A 181 0.09 22.55 -24.20
N TYR A 182 0.33 23.65 -23.53
CA TYR A 182 -0.68 24.61 -23.12
C TYR A 182 -0.23 26.02 -23.48
N ASN A 183 -0.97 26.67 -24.41
CA ASN A 183 -0.75 28.06 -24.77
C ASN A 183 -1.78 28.93 -24.02
N ARG A 184 -1.27 29.99 -23.37
CA ARG A 184 -2.10 31.02 -22.74
C ARG A 184 -2.51 32.10 -23.74
#